data_79cb986807d1ae494bffcfe601c397c1
#
_entry.id   79cb986807d1ae494bffcfe601c397c1
#
_cell.length_a   1.000
_cell.length_b   1.000
_cell.length_c   1.000
_cell.angle_alpha   90.00
_cell.angle_beta   90.00
_cell.angle_gamma   90.00
#
_symmetry.space_group_name_H-M   'P 1'
#
loop_
_entity.id
_entity.type
_entity.pdbx_description
1 polymer ?
#
loop_
_entity_poly.entity_id
_entity_poly.type
_entity_poly.pdbx_seq_one_letter_code
_entity_poly.pdbx_strand_id
1 'polypeptide(L)'
;MAKTDKAKQQRKAPLKTPSSLGEDARRDISAELNALLADIFALYLKTKNFHWHMTGPHFRDYHLLLDEQSDEIYATTDPIAERVRKLGGTTLRSIGQISRQQRLSDNDADFVTPQDMLAELREDNARVAEYMRKTHALCDEYNDVATASLLENWIDEAERRVWFLFETGRSV
;
A
#
# COMPACT_ATOMS: atom_id res chain seq x y z
N MET A 1 8.36 16.28 -39.68
CA MET A 1 8.32 17.10 -38.44
C MET A 1 6.95 17.15 -37.73
N ALA A 2 5.82 17.38 -38.44
CA ALA A 2 4.49 17.51 -37.81
C ALA A 2 3.94 16.26 -37.06
N LYS A 3 4.25 15.02 -37.51
CA LYS A 3 3.80 13.78 -36.84
C LYS A 3 4.48 13.53 -35.49
N THR A 4 5.75 13.93 -35.34
CA THR A 4 6.54 13.80 -34.10
C THR A 4 6.08 14.78 -33.03
N ASP A 5 5.66 15.97 -33.39
CA ASP A 5 5.19 16.98 -32.45
C ASP A 5 3.77 16.67 -31.92
N LYS A 6 2.91 16.14 -32.80
CA LYS A 6 1.58 15.67 -32.41
C LYS A 6 1.66 14.47 -31.44
N ALA A 7 2.57 13.53 -31.69
CA ALA A 7 2.81 12.39 -30.79
C ALA A 7 3.40 12.82 -29.43
N LYS A 8 4.26 13.86 -29.42
CA LYS A 8 4.80 14.45 -28.17
C LYS A 8 3.72 15.20 -27.39
N GLN A 9 2.83 15.92 -28.07
CA GLN A 9 1.69 16.60 -27.43
C GLN A 9 0.68 15.59 -26.87
N GLN A 10 0.37 14.51 -27.59
CA GLN A 10 -0.50 13.44 -27.09
C GLN A 10 0.08 12.73 -25.85
N ARG A 11 1.41 12.56 -25.77
CA ARG A 11 2.07 11.99 -24.57
C ARG A 11 2.00 12.93 -23.34
N LYS A 12 1.79 14.22 -23.54
CA LYS A 12 1.64 15.23 -22.47
C LYS A 12 0.19 15.52 -22.13
N ALA A 13 -0.78 14.98 -22.90
CA ALA A 13 -2.20 15.17 -22.62
C ALA A 13 -2.53 14.55 -21.26
N PRO A 14 -3.13 15.28 -20.33
CA PRO A 14 -3.48 14.74 -19.02
C PRO A 14 -4.52 13.65 -19.18
N LEU A 15 -4.32 12.55 -18.45
CA LEU A 15 -5.27 11.43 -18.37
C LEU A 15 -6.41 11.81 -17.38
N LYS A 16 -7.18 12.84 -17.72
CA LYS A 16 -8.26 13.35 -16.87
C LYS A 16 -9.53 12.52 -17.04
N THR A 17 -9.79 11.64 -16.09
CA THR A 17 -11.10 10.99 -15.96
C THR A 17 -12.08 12.03 -15.42
N PRO A 18 -13.31 12.15 -15.97
CA PRO A 18 -14.34 13.02 -15.39
C PRO A 18 -14.68 12.60 -13.95
N SER A 19 -14.78 13.58 -13.05
CA SER A 19 -15.16 13.38 -11.65
C SER A 19 -15.98 14.59 -11.19
N SER A 20 -16.95 14.37 -10.30
CA SER A 20 -17.70 15.43 -9.64
C SER A 20 -16.94 16.09 -8.49
N LEU A 21 -15.83 15.50 -8.04
CA LEU A 21 -14.96 16.07 -7.02
C LEU A 21 -14.16 17.25 -7.57
N GLY A 22 -13.95 18.28 -6.76
CA GLY A 22 -13.14 19.44 -7.09
C GLY A 22 -11.66 19.10 -7.37
N GLU A 23 -10.92 20.03 -7.98
CA GLU A 23 -9.52 19.78 -8.36
C GLU A 23 -8.62 19.56 -7.15
N ASP A 24 -8.84 20.29 -6.05
CA ASP A 24 -8.08 20.14 -4.81
C ASP A 24 -8.31 18.75 -4.20
N ALA A 25 -9.56 18.30 -4.08
CA ALA A 25 -9.91 16.96 -3.60
C ALA A 25 -9.20 15.87 -4.42
N ARG A 26 -9.26 15.97 -5.75
CA ARG A 26 -8.62 14.99 -6.65
C ARG A 26 -7.11 14.98 -6.49
N ARG A 27 -6.47 16.16 -6.37
CA ARG A 27 -5.03 16.30 -6.17
C ARG A 27 -4.60 15.66 -4.85
N ASP A 28 -5.24 16.05 -3.75
CA ASP A 28 -4.81 15.71 -2.40
C ASP A 28 -5.09 14.23 -2.08
N ILE A 29 -6.29 13.73 -2.40
CA ILE A 29 -6.62 12.31 -2.21
C ILE A 29 -5.74 11.42 -3.12
N SER A 30 -5.48 11.81 -4.37
CA SER A 30 -4.58 11.05 -5.25
C SER A 30 -3.15 11.01 -4.73
N ALA A 31 -2.66 12.08 -4.11
CA ALA A 31 -1.33 12.12 -3.51
C ALA A 31 -1.21 11.13 -2.35
N GLU A 32 -2.18 11.12 -1.42
CA GLU A 32 -2.20 10.19 -0.29
C GLU A 32 -2.37 8.74 -0.74
N LEU A 33 -3.25 8.46 -1.71
CA LEU A 33 -3.41 7.11 -2.27
C LEU A 33 -2.14 6.62 -2.97
N ASN A 34 -1.39 7.47 -3.66
CA ASN A 34 -0.12 7.09 -4.27
C ASN A 34 0.97 6.80 -3.22
N ALA A 35 1.04 7.56 -2.15
CA ALA A 35 1.93 7.26 -1.03
C ALA A 35 1.54 5.94 -0.35
N LEU A 36 0.24 5.72 -0.11
CA LEU A 36 -0.27 4.47 0.41
C LEU A 36 0.05 3.28 -0.51
N LEU A 37 -0.14 3.43 -1.81
CA LEU A 37 0.21 2.39 -2.80
C LEU A 37 1.71 2.02 -2.74
N ALA A 38 2.58 3.02 -2.56
CA ALA A 38 4.01 2.77 -2.39
C ALA A 38 4.31 2.01 -1.10
N ASP A 39 3.65 2.36 0.01
CA ASP A 39 3.77 1.62 1.29
C ASP A 39 3.27 0.19 1.17
N ILE A 40 2.17 -0.06 0.46
CA ILE A 40 1.62 -1.40 0.22
C ILE A 40 2.59 -2.26 -0.59
N PHE A 41 3.24 -1.72 -1.63
CA PHE A 41 4.28 -2.44 -2.37
C PHE A 41 5.50 -2.75 -1.49
N ALA A 42 5.94 -1.80 -0.66
CA ALA A 42 7.05 -2.01 0.26
C ALA A 42 6.71 -3.07 1.33
N LEU A 43 5.52 -3.00 1.91
CA LEU A 43 5.02 -3.98 2.88
C LEU A 43 4.90 -5.38 2.27
N TYR A 44 4.36 -5.48 1.05
CA TYR A 44 4.29 -6.74 0.30
C TYR A 44 5.68 -7.36 0.14
N LEU A 45 6.64 -6.59 -0.36
CA LEU A 45 7.99 -7.11 -0.59
C LEU A 45 8.67 -7.50 0.72
N LYS A 46 8.54 -6.72 1.80
CA LYS A 46 9.08 -7.06 3.11
C LYS A 46 8.44 -8.33 3.68
N THR A 47 7.13 -8.49 3.53
CA THR A 47 6.42 -9.71 3.95
C THR A 47 6.94 -10.94 3.17
N LYS A 48 7.14 -10.81 1.85
CA LYS A 48 7.75 -11.87 1.02
C LYS A 48 9.21 -12.10 1.37
N ASN A 49 10.00 -11.07 1.64
CA ASN A 49 11.38 -11.21 2.13
C ASN A 49 11.41 -12.08 3.39
N PHE A 50 10.61 -11.76 4.38
CA PHE A 50 10.55 -12.53 5.64
C PHE A 50 9.96 -13.93 5.45
N HIS A 51 8.97 -14.10 4.56
CA HIS A 51 8.47 -15.41 4.16
C HIS A 51 9.58 -16.30 3.56
N TRP A 52 10.40 -15.77 2.67
CA TRP A 52 11.52 -16.52 2.05
C TRP A 52 12.63 -16.85 3.03
N HIS A 53 12.93 -15.98 3.97
CA HIS A 53 14.05 -16.11 4.91
C HIS A 53 13.62 -16.63 6.29
N MET A 54 12.36 -17.05 6.44
CA MET A 54 11.85 -17.65 7.67
C MET A 54 12.63 -18.91 8.04
N THR A 55 12.87 -19.14 9.34
CA THR A 55 13.55 -20.33 9.87
C THR A 55 12.97 -20.74 11.22
N GLY A 56 13.45 -21.85 11.80
CA GLY A 56 13.16 -22.23 13.18
C GLY A 56 12.03 -23.24 13.35
N PRO A 57 11.68 -23.56 14.61
CA PRO A 57 10.76 -24.66 14.93
C PRO A 57 9.32 -24.44 14.43
N HIS A 58 8.90 -23.19 14.22
CA HIS A 58 7.59 -22.81 13.68
C HIS A 58 7.66 -22.39 12.20
N PHE A 59 8.71 -22.82 11.50
CA PHE A 59 8.96 -22.40 10.09
C PHE A 59 7.71 -22.53 9.23
N ARG A 60 7.07 -23.69 9.22
CA ARG A 60 5.93 -23.93 8.32
C ARG A 60 4.76 -22.99 8.61
N ASP A 61 4.43 -22.82 9.88
CA ASP A 61 3.26 -22.01 10.29
C ASP A 61 3.49 -20.53 9.98
N TYR A 62 4.67 -20.01 10.29
CA TYR A 62 5.02 -18.62 10.00
C TYR A 62 5.18 -18.36 8.49
N HIS A 63 5.82 -19.30 7.79
CA HIS A 63 5.99 -19.23 6.33
C HIS A 63 4.63 -19.16 5.61
N LEU A 64 3.66 -19.99 5.97
CA LEU A 64 2.32 -19.99 5.39
C LEU A 64 1.53 -18.75 5.79
N LEU A 65 1.61 -18.32 7.06
CA LEU A 65 0.96 -17.08 7.51
C LEU A 65 1.43 -15.86 6.71
N LEU A 66 2.75 -15.73 6.50
CA LEU A 66 3.31 -14.61 5.74
C LEU A 66 2.98 -14.71 4.24
N ASP A 67 2.83 -15.92 3.70
CA ASP A 67 2.36 -16.13 2.32
C ASP A 67 0.93 -15.60 2.15
N GLU A 68 0.01 -16.03 2.99
CA GLU A 68 -1.38 -15.58 3.01
C GLU A 68 -1.48 -14.05 3.16
N GLN A 69 -0.76 -13.48 4.13
CA GLN A 69 -0.77 -12.03 4.35
C GLN A 69 -0.19 -11.25 3.18
N SER A 70 0.86 -11.77 2.53
CA SER A 70 1.43 -11.11 1.36
C SER A 70 0.45 -11.07 0.18
N ASP A 71 -0.31 -12.14 -0.04
CA ASP A 71 -1.32 -12.20 -1.10
C ASP A 71 -2.45 -11.19 -0.84
N GLU A 72 -2.92 -11.06 0.40
CA GLU A 72 -3.91 -10.05 0.80
C GLU A 72 -3.38 -8.62 0.58
N ILE A 73 -2.14 -8.35 1.00
CA ILE A 73 -1.52 -7.04 0.82
C ILE A 73 -1.40 -6.72 -0.67
N TYR A 74 -0.92 -7.65 -1.49
CA TYR A 74 -0.78 -7.45 -2.93
C TYR A 74 -2.13 -7.20 -3.62
N ALA A 75 -3.19 -7.88 -3.20
CA ALA A 75 -4.52 -7.73 -3.76
C ALA A 75 -5.08 -6.31 -3.63
N THR A 76 -4.60 -5.51 -2.66
CA THR A 76 -5.03 -4.11 -2.49
C THR A 76 -4.34 -3.13 -3.45
N THR A 77 -3.25 -3.54 -4.13
CA THR A 77 -2.48 -2.64 -5.00
C THR A 77 -3.29 -2.12 -6.18
N ASP A 78 -3.99 -3.00 -6.88
CA ASP A 78 -4.76 -2.66 -8.08
C ASP A 78 -5.97 -1.76 -7.74
N PRO A 79 -6.82 -2.08 -6.74
CA PRO A 79 -7.92 -1.20 -6.33
C PRO A 79 -7.46 0.21 -5.91
N ILE A 80 -6.33 0.36 -5.21
CA ILE A 80 -5.77 1.67 -4.86
C ILE A 80 -5.35 2.43 -6.11
N ALA A 81 -4.58 1.80 -7.00
CA ALA A 81 -4.12 2.40 -8.24
C ALA A 81 -5.29 2.83 -9.15
N GLU A 82 -6.29 1.96 -9.31
CA GLU A 82 -7.50 2.26 -10.08
C GLU A 82 -8.33 3.38 -9.44
N ARG A 83 -8.38 3.44 -8.09
CA ARG A 83 -9.09 4.54 -7.42
C ARG A 83 -8.50 5.89 -7.76
N VAL A 84 -7.16 6.03 -7.78
CA VAL A 84 -6.47 7.23 -8.26
C VAL A 84 -6.88 7.57 -9.70
N ARG A 85 -6.98 6.56 -10.57
CA ARG A 85 -7.40 6.76 -11.97
C ARG A 85 -8.87 7.18 -12.09
N LYS A 86 -9.75 6.61 -11.28
CA LYS A 86 -11.18 7.00 -11.20
C LYS A 86 -11.35 8.44 -10.74
N LEU A 87 -10.46 8.96 -9.88
CA LEU A 87 -10.42 10.36 -9.47
C LEU A 87 -9.88 11.31 -10.56
N GLY A 88 -9.31 10.79 -11.64
CA GLY A 88 -8.67 11.58 -12.71
C GLY A 88 -7.21 11.90 -12.44
N GLY A 89 -6.62 11.31 -11.39
CA GLY A 89 -5.19 11.37 -11.08
C GLY A 89 -4.37 10.42 -11.93
N THR A 90 -3.05 10.41 -11.72
CA THR A 90 -2.11 9.43 -12.26
C THR A 90 -1.45 8.69 -11.10
N THR A 91 -1.20 7.40 -11.29
CA THR A 91 -0.64 6.53 -10.26
C THR A 91 0.82 6.15 -10.56
N LEU A 92 1.43 5.34 -9.71
CA LEU A 92 2.83 4.90 -9.80
C LEU A 92 3.12 4.17 -11.11
N ARG A 93 4.33 4.33 -11.63
CA ARG A 93 4.75 3.78 -12.93
C ARG A 93 6.04 2.96 -12.87
N SER A 94 6.72 2.95 -11.73
CA SER A 94 8.03 2.28 -11.62
C SER A 94 8.40 1.99 -10.17
N ILE A 95 9.29 1.01 -9.98
CA ILE A 95 9.89 0.69 -8.68
C ILE A 95 10.61 1.92 -8.10
N GLY A 96 11.28 2.73 -8.93
CA GLY A 96 11.90 3.95 -8.46
C GLY A 96 10.91 4.99 -7.91
N GLN A 97 9.66 5.01 -8.39
CA GLN A 97 8.62 5.85 -7.78
C GLN A 97 8.14 5.29 -6.44
N ILE A 98 8.00 3.97 -6.33
CA ILE A 98 7.69 3.30 -5.06
C ILE A 98 8.73 3.69 -4.01
N SER A 99 10.00 3.46 -4.29
CA SER A 99 11.11 3.77 -3.37
C SER A 99 11.17 5.24 -2.93
N ARG A 100 10.75 6.18 -3.78
CA ARG A 100 10.72 7.60 -3.42
C ARG A 100 9.49 8.05 -2.63
N GLN A 101 8.41 7.26 -2.67
CA GLN A 101 7.13 7.66 -2.05
C GLN A 101 6.76 6.80 -0.84
N GLN A 102 7.37 5.62 -0.69
CA GLN A 102 7.14 4.77 0.48
C GLN A 102 7.57 5.50 1.77
N ARG A 103 6.80 5.29 2.83
CA ARG A 103 7.04 5.82 4.18
C ARG A 103 7.49 4.74 5.15
N LEU A 104 7.27 3.46 4.79
CA LEU A 104 7.79 2.31 5.52
C LEU A 104 9.29 2.16 5.25
N SER A 105 10.03 1.75 6.27
CA SER A 105 11.45 1.47 6.14
C SER A 105 11.70 0.11 5.50
N ASP A 106 12.73 -0.01 4.66
CA ASP A 106 13.20 -1.29 4.15
C ASP A 106 13.95 -2.07 5.26
N ASN A 107 14.07 -3.38 5.08
CA ASN A 107 14.94 -4.22 5.90
C ASN A 107 15.85 -5.05 4.99
N ASP A 108 17.11 -4.66 4.92
CA ASP A 108 18.18 -5.30 4.10
C ASP A 108 19.15 -6.10 4.98
N ALA A 109 18.76 -6.45 6.21
CA ALA A 109 19.62 -7.21 7.11
C ALA A 109 19.84 -8.64 6.60
N ASP A 110 21.07 -9.12 6.70
CA ASP A 110 21.46 -10.49 6.29
C ASP A 110 20.68 -11.56 7.06
N PHE A 111 20.30 -11.27 8.31
CA PHE A 111 19.51 -12.17 9.16
C PHE A 111 18.60 -11.37 10.11
N VAL A 112 17.35 -11.80 10.20
CA VAL A 112 16.36 -11.31 11.18
C VAL A 112 15.78 -12.53 11.90
N THR A 113 15.61 -12.46 13.22
CA THR A 113 14.98 -13.57 13.95
C THR A 113 13.49 -13.69 13.59
N PRO A 114 12.88 -14.90 13.62
CA PRO A 114 11.46 -15.06 13.36
C PRO A 114 10.56 -14.15 14.20
N GLN A 115 10.89 -13.96 15.47
CA GLN A 115 10.15 -13.09 16.39
C GLN A 115 10.26 -11.62 15.97
N ASP A 116 11.44 -11.17 15.57
CA ASP A 116 11.65 -9.80 15.09
C ASP A 116 10.96 -9.57 13.74
N MET A 117 10.95 -10.58 12.84
CA MET A 117 10.19 -10.52 11.58
C MET A 117 8.69 -10.29 11.84
N LEU A 118 8.09 -11.08 12.75
CA LEU A 118 6.68 -10.92 13.11
C LEU A 118 6.39 -9.58 13.78
N ALA A 119 7.28 -9.13 14.67
CA ALA A 119 7.14 -7.85 15.37
C ALA A 119 7.22 -6.67 14.40
N GLU A 120 8.20 -6.66 13.49
CA GLU A 120 8.37 -5.61 12.49
C GLU A 120 7.17 -5.52 11.53
N LEU A 121 6.71 -6.66 11.01
CA LEU A 121 5.52 -6.70 10.15
C LEU A 121 4.25 -6.25 10.88
N ARG A 122 4.10 -6.57 12.16
CA ARG A 122 3.00 -6.07 12.99
C ARG A 122 3.02 -4.54 13.09
N GLU A 123 4.19 -3.97 13.36
CA GLU A 123 4.36 -2.52 13.46
C GLU A 123 4.10 -1.83 12.12
N ASP A 124 4.57 -2.39 11.02
CA ASP A 124 4.34 -1.86 9.68
C ASP A 124 2.85 -1.90 9.28
N ASN A 125 2.14 -3.01 9.56
CA ASN A 125 0.70 -3.09 9.32
C ASN A 125 -0.08 -2.08 10.17
N ALA A 126 0.30 -1.88 11.45
CA ALA A 126 -0.31 -0.86 12.32
C ALA A 126 -0.09 0.55 11.76
N ARG A 127 1.11 0.84 11.28
CA ARG A 127 1.45 2.13 10.67
C ARG A 127 0.69 2.37 9.37
N VAL A 128 0.54 1.36 8.53
CA VAL A 128 -0.28 1.43 7.30
C VAL A 128 -1.74 1.70 7.65
N ALA A 129 -2.30 1.03 8.65
CA ALA A 129 -3.65 1.31 9.13
C ALA A 129 -3.82 2.76 9.62
N GLU A 130 -2.80 3.32 10.28
CA GLU A 130 -2.78 4.72 10.69
C GLU A 130 -2.75 5.68 9.49
N TYR A 131 -1.95 5.38 8.46
CA TYR A 131 -1.94 6.16 7.21
C TYR A 131 -3.28 6.10 6.50
N MET A 132 -3.92 4.93 6.44
CA MET A 132 -5.26 4.76 5.87
C MET A 132 -6.31 5.61 6.63
N ARG A 133 -6.26 5.67 7.97
CA ARG A 133 -7.16 6.54 8.76
C ARG A 133 -6.96 8.02 8.47
N LYS A 134 -5.72 8.47 8.30
CA LYS A 134 -5.44 9.86 7.90
C LYS A 134 -6.00 10.18 6.52
N THR A 135 -5.84 9.25 5.58
CA THR A 135 -6.39 9.38 4.23
C THR A 135 -7.94 9.34 4.26
N HIS A 136 -8.53 8.51 5.13
CA HIS A 136 -9.98 8.47 5.33
C HIS A 136 -10.51 9.83 5.81
N ALA A 137 -9.91 10.41 6.83
CA ALA A 137 -10.30 11.73 7.33
C ALA A 137 -10.23 12.81 6.23
N LEU A 138 -9.20 12.78 5.38
CA LEU A 138 -9.12 13.67 4.21
C LEU A 138 -10.26 13.43 3.21
N CYS A 139 -10.65 12.18 2.98
CA CYS A 139 -11.77 11.83 2.11
C CYS A 139 -13.10 12.39 2.67
N ASP A 140 -13.31 12.34 3.98
CA ASP A 140 -14.49 12.90 4.65
C ASP A 140 -14.55 14.43 4.47
N GLU A 141 -13.42 15.14 4.61
CA GLU A 141 -13.35 16.59 4.38
C GLU A 141 -13.78 16.98 2.95
N TYR A 142 -13.47 16.14 1.98
CA TYR A 142 -13.82 16.35 0.57
C TYR A 142 -15.12 15.65 0.12
N ASN A 143 -15.83 14.95 1.02
CA ASN A 143 -17.02 14.15 0.72
C ASN A 143 -16.76 13.04 -0.34
N ASP A 144 -15.56 12.46 -0.38
CA ASP A 144 -15.25 11.30 -1.21
C ASP A 144 -15.62 10.00 -0.49
N VAL A 145 -16.91 9.75 -0.35
CA VAL A 145 -17.47 8.58 0.34
C VAL A 145 -17.02 7.24 -0.25
N ALA A 146 -16.70 7.21 -1.55
CA ALA A 146 -16.31 5.97 -2.21
C ALA A 146 -14.86 5.59 -1.89
N THR A 147 -13.94 6.56 -1.75
CA THR A 147 -12.58 6.28 -1.28
C THR A 147 -12.60 5.96 0.22
N ALA A 148 -13.36 6.70 1.03
CA ALA A 148 -13.53 6.44 2.45
C ALA A 148 -13.99 4.99 2.71
N SER A 149 -15.05 4.53 2.02
CA SER A 149 -15.58 3.17 2.13
C SER A 149 -14.55 2.07 1.75
N LEU A 150 -13.69 2.30 0.77
CA LEU A 150 -12.60 1.37 0.43
C LEU A 150 -11.56 1.32 1.55
N LEU A 151 -11.18 2.47 2.08
CA LEU A 151 -10.21 2.59 3.17
C LEU A 151 -10.68 1.89 4.44
N GLU A 152 -11.98 1.94 4.79
CA GLU A 152 -12.56 1.22 5.94
C GLU A 152 -12.29 -0.29 5.87
N ASN A 153 -12.50 -0.91 4.70
CA ASN A 153 -12.23 -2.32 4.51
C ASN A 153 -10.73 -2.64 4.62
N TRP A 154 -9.87 -1.83 4.01
CA TRP A 154 -8.41 -2.05 4.06
C TRP A 154 -7.83 -1.80 5.47
N ILE A 155 -8.44 -0.91 6.26
CA ILE A 155 -8.09 -0.72 7.68
C ILE A 155 -8.40 -2.00 8.46
N ASP A 156 -9.60 -2.56 8.32
CA ASP A 156 -10.00 -3.81 8.99
C ASP A 156 -9.08 -4.97 8.64
N GLU A 157 -8.73 -5.13 7.36
CA GLU A 157 -7.79 -6.14 6.88
C GLU A 157 -6.38 -5.94 7.49
N ALA A 158 -5.89 -4.70 7.57
CA ALA A 158 -4.59 -4.40 8.19
C ALA A 158 -4.60 -4.69 9.70
N GLU A 159 -5.68 -4.35 10.40
CA GLU A 159 -5.86 -4.66 11.82
C GLU A 159 -5.96 -6.16 12.08
N ARG A 160 -6.60 -6.92 11.18
CA ARG A 160 -6.62 -8.37 11.24
C ARG A 160 -5.20 -8.94 11.14
N ARG A 161 -4.37 -8.44 10.22
CA ARG A 161 -2.96 -8.86 10.12
C ARG A 161 -2.16 -8.51 11.37
N VAL A 162 -2.38 -7.31 11.95
CA VAL A 162 -1.77 -6.91 13.23
C VAL A 162 -2.12 -7.90 14.35
N TRP A 163 -3.39 -8.27 14.46
CA TRP A 163 -3.85 -9.21 15.47
C TRP A 163 -3.20 -10.59 15.30
N PHE A 164 -3.20 -11.15 14.09
CA PHE A 164 -2.60 -12.44 13.81
C PHE A 164 -1.09 -12.46 14.11
N LEU A 165 -0.36 -11.42 13.70
CA LEU A 165 1.07 -11.28 13.97
C LEU A 165 1.35 -11.12 15.47
N PHE A 166 0.50 -10.41 16.20
CA PHE A 166 0.61 -10.25 17.64
C PHE A 166 0.43 -11.58 18.37
N GLU A 167 -0.65 -12.32 18.09
CA GLU A 167 -0.93 -13.58 18.77
C GLU A 167 0.10 -14.66 18.39
N THR A 168 0.53 -14.68 17.14
CA THR A 168 1.55 -15.63 16.67
C THR A 168 2.93 -15.38 17.29
N GLY A 169 3.28 -14.12 17.56
CA GLY A 169 4.56 -13.74 18.17
C GLY A 169 4.62 -13.84 19.70
N ARG A 170 3.51 -14.21 20.37
CA ARG A 170 3.50 -14.32 21.84
C ARG A 170 4.29 -15.53 22.32
N SER A 171 5.17 -15.29 23.29
CA SER A 171 5.76 -16.35 24.12
C SER A 171 4.79 -16.67 25.26
N VAL A 172 4.16 -17.83 25.25
CA VAL A 172 3.29 -18.32 26.34
C VAL A 172 4.06 -19.30 27.19
#